data_fbac3131703c366cb2a37b8c34a51f01
#
_entry.id   fbac3131703c366cb2a37b8c34a51f01
#
_cell.length_a   1.000
_cell.length_b   1.000
_cell.length_c   1.000
_cell.angle_alpha   90.00
_cell.angle_beta   90.00
_cell.angle_gamma   90.00
#
_symmetry.space_group_name_H-M   'P 1'
#
loop_
_entity.id
_entity.type
_entity.pdbx_description
1 polymer ?
#
loop_
_entity_poly.entity_id
_entity_poly.type
_entity_poly.pdbx_seq_one_letter_code
_entity_poly.pdbx_strand_id
1 'polypeptide(L)'
;MGVDATSVRGGSPTARSTRVVARWTLVTAALLAVLVALVGLAFAGSTARLADGVTIAGVEVGGLTMSEARTLLEQRFQQVAHEPIVFTAGDDQFPIKATTLGVEADWSAALETATREGEGFGPVRGFKRLQARFFGEEVMPPVQAYEAALDFKLASLAKDIDRAHVEAKLVRRGLGVEVVPGQSGLKLEREAAAATIARSLARLDRGAPVALPVTTDPVEVTAADLAVARRQAETALSAPVRLQYEGTRWKLPRWRMAELLSLPSDGSTALAIEGPGADAWFGKLRKRIEHAPVDAGFAVKPG
;
A
#
# COMPACT_ATOMS: atom_id res chain seq x y z
N MET A 1 -47.20 -62.85 48.04
CA MET A 1 -46.93 -63.02 46.64
C MET A 1 -45.77 -62.07 46.32
N GLY A 2 -44.55 -62.62 46.34
CA GLY A 2 -43.32 -61.88 46.21
C GLY A 2 -43.02 -61.58 44.76
N VAL A 3 -42.29 -60.50 44.50
CA VAL A 3 -41.55 -60.28 43.25
C VAL A 3 -40.16 -59.77 43.61
N ASP A 4 -39.16 -60.61 43.31
CA ASP A 4 -37.75 -60.36 43.49
C ASP A 4 -37.25 -59.24 42.61
N ALA A 5 -36.56 -58.25 43.20
CA ALA A 5 -35.79 -57.25 42.50
C ALA A 5 -34.33 -57.72 42.31
N THR A 6 -33.99 -58.18 41.11
CA THR A 6 -32.62 -58.55 40.71
C THR A 6 -31.76 -57.31 40.60
N SER A 7 -30.80 -57.11 41.48
CA SER A 7 -29.76 -56.11 41.45
C SER A 7 -28.73 -56.46 40.37
N VAL A 8 -28.64 -55.63 39.30
CA VAL A 8 -27.54 -55.66 38.30
C VAL A 8 -26.32 -55.02 38.92
N ARG A 9 -25.34 -55.84 39.30
CA ARG A 9 -23.99 -55.38 39.69
C ARG A 9 -23.23 -54.93 38.49
N GLY A 10 -23.16 -53.58 38.26
CA GLY A 10 -22.27 -53.00 37.33
C GLY A 10 -20.81 -53.17 37.76
N GLY A 11 -20.08 -54.03 37.05
CA GLY A 11 -18.65 -54.22 37.26
C GLY A 11 -17.87 -52.96 36.82
N SER A 12 -17.20 -52.33 37.77
CA SER A 12 -16.25 -51.27 37.51
C SER A 12 -15.07 -51.79 36.68
N PRO A 13 -14.67 -51.12 35.55
CA PRO A 13 -13.52 -51.57 34.79
C PRO A 13 -12.25 -51.43 35.62
N THR A 14 -11.53 -52.50 35.67
CA THR A 14 -10.39 -52.78 36.51
C THR A 14 -9.28 -51.72 36.43
N ALA A 15 -8.98 -51.10 37.56
CA ALA A 15 -7.87 -50.14 37.80
C ALA A 15 -6.46 -50.68 37.48
N ARG A 16 -6.34 -51.92 37.02
CA ARG A 16 -5.09 -52.54 36.58
C ARG A 16 -4.72 -52.18 35.13
N SER A 17 -5.68 -52.04 34.22
CA SER A 17 -5.41 -51.70 32.79
C SER A 17 -4.96 -50.25 32.63
N THR A 18 -5.49 -49.32 33.40
CA THR A 18 -5.09 -47.91 33.36
C THR A 18 -3.65 -47.69 33.86
N ARG A 19 -3.19 -48.45 34.85
CA ARG A 19 -1.81 -48.37 35.33
C ARG A 19 -0.78 -48.94 34.33
N VAL A 20 -1.13 -49.97 33.56
CA VAL A 20 -0.28 -50.52 32.52
C VAL A 20 -0.19 -49.57 31.34
N VAL A 21 -1.29 -49.01 30.86
CA VAL A 21 -1.31 -48.03 29.81
C VAL A 21 -0.52 -46.75 30.21
N ALA A 22 -0.71 -46.24 31.44
CA ALA A 22 0.03 -45.11 31.97
C ALA A 22 1.56 -45.38 32.06
N ARG A 23 1.97 -46.61 32.40
CA ARG A 23 3.40 -46.99 32.40
C ARG A 23 3.99 -47.03 30.98
N TRP A 24 3.28 -47.57 30.01
CA TRP A 24 3.72 -47.62 28.62
C TRP A 24 3.76 -46.20 27.97
N THR A 25 2.81 -45.34 28.27
CA THR A 25 2.85 -43.94 27.82
C THR A 25 4.03 -43.17 28.42
N LEU A 26 4.37 -43.39 29.70
CA LEU A 26 5.54 -42.80 30.34
C LEU A 26 6.85 -43.32 29.73
N VAL A 27 6.96 -44.62 29.46
CA VAL A 27 8.14 -45.23 28.83
C VAL A 27 8.32 -44.73 27.39
N THR A 28 7.24 -44.65 26.61
CA THR A 28 7.31 -44.13 25.25
C THR A 28 7.65 -42.62 25.23
N ALA A 29 7.08 -41.83 26.14
CA ALA A 29 7.43 -40.41 26.27
C ALA A 29 8.89 -40.21 26.71
N ALA A 30 9.41 -41.02 27.63
CA ALA A 30 10.80 -40.98 28.05
C ALA A 30 11.75 -41.39 26.91
N LEU A 31 11.43 -42.44 26.14
CA LEU A 31 12.18 -42.86 24.96
C LEU A 31 12.20 -41.79 23.88
N LEU A 32 11.07 -41.14 23.63
CA LEU A 32 10.97 -40.03 22.67
C LEU A 32 11.78 -38.81 23.12
N ALA A 33 11.74 -38.48 24.42
CA ALA A 33 12.55 -37.41 24.99
C ALA A 33 14.07 -37.70 24.88
N VAL A 34 14.48 -38.95 25.15
CA VAL A 34 15.88 -39.36 24.95
C VAL A 34 16.28 -39.33 23.49
N LEU A 35 15.41 -39.75 22.57
CA LEU A 35 15.67 -39.67 21.12
C LEU A 35 15.83 -38.21 20.66
N VAL A 36 14.94 -37.32 21.08
CA VAL A 36 15.01 -35.88 20.80
C VAL A 36 16.30 -35.30 21.39
N ALA A 37 16.67 -35.68 22.61
CA ALA A 37 17.92 -35.23 23.23
C ALA A 37 19.15 -35.72 22.46
N LEU A 38 19.18 -36.97 21.98
CA LEU A 38 20.26 -37.54 21.20
C LEU A 38 20.39 -36.88 19.83
N VAL A 39 19.28 -36.63 19.15
CA VAL A 39 19.26 -35.89 17.89
C VAL A 39 19.76 -34.46 18.11
N GLY A 40 19.29 -33.78 19.16
CA GLY A 40 19.75 -32.45 19.52
C GLY A 40 21.27 -32.41 19.81
N LEU A 41 21.82 -33.42 20.49
CA LEU A 41 23.29 -33.52 20.74
C LEU A 41 24.08 -33.82 19.48
N ALA A 42 23.59 -34.66 18.58
CA ALA A 42 24.25 -34.97 17.31
C ALA A 42 24.38 -33.72 16.42
N PHE A 43 23.41 -32.81 16.47
CA PHE A 43 23.42 -31.54 15.71
C PHE A 43 23.93 -30.34 16.51
N ALA A 44 24.42 -30.53 17.74
CA ALA A 44 24.92 -29.43 18.59
C ALA A 44 26.13 -28.66 18.00
N GLY A 45 26.91 -29.32 17.10
CA GLY A 45 28.02 -28.73 16.37
C GLY A 45 29.09 -28.04 17.25
N SER A 46 30.03 -27.35 16.63
CA SER A 46 31.03 -26.52 17.29
C SER A 46 30.45 -25.16 17.68
N THR A 47 30.79 -24.66 18.86
CA THR A 47 30.42 -23.30 19.32
C THR A 47 31.18 -22.20 18.57
N ALA A 48 32.25 -22.54 17.86
CA ALA A 48 33.08 -21.59 17.13
C ALA A 48 32.58 -21.31 15.70
N ARG A 49 31.54 -22.02 15.25
CA ARG A 49 30.98 -21.87 13.88
C ARG A 49 29.50 -21.54 13.93
N LEU A 50 29.08 -20.70 12.99
CA LEU A 50 27.66 -20.37 12.77
C LEU A 50 26.86 -21.63 12.41
N ALA A 51 25.57 -21.62 12.71
CA ALA A 51 24.68 -22.72 12.37
C ALA A 51 24.53 -22.84 10.83
N ASP A 52 24.48 -24.09 10.33
CA ASP A 52 24.21 -24.34 8.91
C ASP A 52 22.82 -23.77 8.56
N GLY A 53 22.70 -23.17 7.36
CA GLY A 53 21.44 -22.57 6.88
C GLY A 53 21.20 -21.14 7.35
N VAL A 54 22.13 -20.55 8.11
CA VAL A 54 22.07 -19.11 8.45
C VAL A 54 22.54 -18.28 7.27
N THR A 55 21.71 -17.29 6.90
CA THR A 55 22.03 -16.29 5.89
C THR A 55 22.07 -14.90 6.53
N ILE A 56 23.01 -14.06 6.11
CA ILE A 56 23.07 -12.66 6.54
C ILE A 56 22.99 -11.79 5.29
N ALA A 57 21.99 -10.92 5.23
CA ALA A 57 21.74 -10.04 4.09
C ALA A 57 21.69 -10.76 2.73
N GLY A 58 21.14 -12.00 2.71
CA GLY A 58 21.06 -12.83 1.51
C GLY A 58 22.28 -13.67 1.19
N VAL A 59 23.35 -13.63 2.00
CA VAL A 59 24.57 -14.44 1.82
C VAL A 59 24.62 -15.55 2.86
N GLU A 60 24.83 -16.80 2.39
CA GLU A 60 24.97 -17.96 3.28
C GLU A 60 26.30 -17.88 4.04
N VAL A 61 26.21 -17.89 5.37
CA VAL A 61 27.35 -17.85 6.29
C VAL A 61 27.42 -19.09 7.20
N GLY A 62 26.51 -20.03 7.01
CA GLY A 62 26.45 -21.28 7.77
C GLY A 62 27.78 -22.05 7.71
N GLY A 63 28.21 -22.62 8.83
CA GLY A 63 29.44 -23.38 8.95
C GLY A 63 30.74 -22.55 9.01
N LEU A 64 30.68 -21.24 8.75
CA LEU A 64 31.86 -20.36 8.87
C LEU A 64 32.09 -19.94 10.33
N THR A 65 33.34 -19.57 10.63
CA THR A 65 33.67 -18.85 11.88
C THR A 65 33.22 -17.38 11.77
N MET A 66 33.08 -16.68 12.89
CA MET A 66 32.70 -15.26 12.89
C MET A 66 33.66 -14.39 12.08
N SER A 67 34.96 -14.66 12.13
CA SER A 67 35.97 -13.91 11.38
C SER A 67 35.91 -14.18 9.87
N GLU A 68 35.71 -15.44 9.45
CA GLU A 68 35.51 -15.79 8.05
C GLU A 68 34.26 -15.20 7.47
N ALA A 69 33.15 -15.30 8.20
CA ALA A 69 31.86 -14.72 7.82
C ALA A 69 31.92 -13.19 7.69
N ARG A 70 32.56 -12.51 8.66
CA ARG A 70 32.76 -11.05 8.60
C ARG A 70 33.54 -10.64 7.34
N THR A 71 34.67 -11.28 7.09
CA THR A 71 35.48 -10.97 5.92
C THR A 71 34.72 -11.20 4.61
N LEU A 72 33.97 -12.31 4.53
CA LEU A 72 33.13 -12.61 3.38
C LEU A 72 32.04 -11.51 3.15
N LEU A 73 31.34 -11.11 4.22
CA LEU A 73 30.29 -10.09 4.14
C LEU A 73 30.84 -8.72 3.75
N GLU A 74 31.97 -8.30 4.35
CA GLU A 74 32.66 -7.04 4.01
C GLU A 74 33.12 -7.02 2.55
N GLN A 75 33.77 -8.10 2.09
CA GLN A 75 34.20 -8.22 0.69
C GLN A 75 33.01 -8.19 -0.26
N ARG A 76 31.94 -8.93 0.06
CA ARG A 76 30.74 -8.97 -0.78
C ARG A 76 30.05 -7.60 -0.84
N PHE A 77 29.96 -6.89 0.29
CA PHE A 77 29.40 -5.54 0.34
C PHE A 77 30.21 -4.58 -0.55
N GLN A 78 31.54 -4.60 -0.47
CA GLN A 78 32.38 -3.75 -1.32
C GLN A 78 32.16 -4.00 -2.80
N GLN A 79 31.92 -5.25 -3.21
CA GLN A 79 31.65 -5.60 -4.61
C GLN A 79 30.30 -5.01 -5.08
N VAL A 80 29.25 -5.12 -4.27
CA VAL A 80 27.89 -4.72 -4.69
C VAL A 80 27.51 -3.30 -4.32
N ALA A 81 28.27 -2.59 -3.48
CA ALA A 81 27.95 -1.24 -3.01
C ALA A 81 27.84 -0.21 -4.15
N HIS A 82 28.54 -0.44 -5.25
CA HIS A 82 28.51 0.39 -6.47
C HIS A 82 27.38 0.02 -7.44
N GLU A 83 26.77 -1.15 -7.26
CA GLU A 83 25.65 -1.58 -8.09
C GLU A 83 24.34 -0.91 -7.63
N PRO A 84 23.55 -0.31 -8.54
CA PRO A 84 22.30 0.30 -8.16
C PRO A 84 21.24 -0.77 -7.89
N ILE A 85 20.43 -0.54 -6.86
CA ILE A 85 19.14 -1.22 -6.70
C ILE A 85 18.07 -0.33 -7.34
N VAL A 86 17.19 -0.95 -8.11
CA VAL A 86 16.05 -0.24 -8.72
C VAL A 86 14.90 -0.22 -7.72
N PHE A 87 14.50 0.95 -7.29
CA PHE A 87 13.29 1.17 -6.51
C PHE A 87 12.15 1.60 -7.44
N THR A 88 10.91 1.19 -7.14
CA THR A 88 9.75 1.51 -7.97
C THR A 88 8.66 2.21 -7.15
N ALA A 89 7.97 3.18 -7.76
CA ALA A 89 6.78 3.81 -7.21
C ALA A 89 5.79 4.05 -8.35
N GLY A 90 4.68 3.31 -8.38
CA GLY A 90 3.81 3.24 -9.55
C GLY A 90 4.58 2.70 -10.76
N ASP A 91 4.58 3.44 -11.86
CA ASP A 91 5.29 3.07 -13.09
C ASP A 91 6.74 3.61 -13.15
N ASP A 92 7.14 4.43 -12.18
CA ASP A 92 8.43 5.09 -12.16
C ASP A 92 9.51 4.22 -11.50
N GLN A 93 10.76 4.34 -11.97
CA GLN A 93 11.91 3.58 -11.50
C GLN A 93 13.04 4.51 -11.06
N PHE A 94 13.62 4.21 -9.90
CA PHE A 94 14.65 5.02 -9.26
C PHE A 94 15.86 4.18 -8.91
N PRO A 95 16.94 4.18 -9.71
CA PRO A 95 18.17 3.47 -9.37
C PRO A 95 18.94 4.22 -8.28
N ILE A 96 19.24 3.54 -7.17
CA ILE A 96 19.97 4.10 -6.03
C ILE A 96 21.14 3.17 -5.67
N LYS A 97 22.32 3.76 -5.39
CA LYS A 97 23.52 3.04 -4.96
C LYS A 97 23.75 3.22 -3.47
N ALA A 98 24.25 2.17 -2.80
CA ALA A 98 24.61 2.25 -1.38
C ALA A 98 25.67 3.33 -1.11
N THR A 99 26.66 3.45 -1.99
CA THR A 99 27.74 4.47 -1.88
C THR A 99 27.23 5.90 -1.96
N THR A 100 26.13 6.15 -2.69
CA THR A 100 25.54 7.50 -2.81
C THR A 100 24.94 8.00 -1.49
N LEU A 101 24.42 7.08 -0.68
CA LEU A 101 23.78 7.40 0.60
C LEU A 101 24.70 7.14 1.81
N GLY A 102 25.96 6.73 1.59
CA GLY A 102 26.87 6.37 2.67
C GLY A 102 26.32 5.25 3.55
N VAL A 103 25.70 4.26 2.94
CA VAL A 103 25.10 3.13 3.67
C VAL A 103 26.21 2.27 4.23
N GLU A 104 26.20 2.06 5.54
CA GLU A 104 27.08 1.17 6.27
C GLU A 104 26.26 0.14 7.02
N ALA A 105 26.65 -1.12 6.97
CA ALA A 105 26.01 -2.23 7.66
C ALA A 105 26.91 -2.69 8.82
N ASP A 106 26.33 -2.86 9.99
CA ASP A 106 27.05 -3.42 11.14
C ASP A 106 27.04 -4.94 11.08
N TRP A 107 28.05 -5.47 10.38
CA TRP A 107 28.26 -6.92 10.25
C TRP A 107 28.56 -7.60 11.58
N SER A 108 29.18 -6.89 12.53
CA SER A 108 29.49 -7.44 13.85
C SER A 108 28.21 -7.71 14.63
N ALA A 109 27.30 -6.73 14.68
CA ALA A 109 26.00 -6.90 15.34
C ALA A 109 25.13 -7.98 14.67
N ALA A 110 25.19 -8.09 13.33
CA ALA A 110 24.49 -9.14 12.62
C ALA A 110 25.03 -10.54 12.98
N LEU A 111 26.35 -10.69 13.03
CA LEU A 111 27.01 -11.95 13.40
C LEU A 111 26.75 -12.33 14.85
N GLU A 112 26.74 -11.36 15.77
CA GLU A 112 26.36 -11.62 17.17
C GLU A 112 24.91 -12.10 17.27
N THR A 113 24.00 -11.49 16.51
CA THR A 113 22.60 -11.93 16.45
C THR A 113 22.49 -13.34 15.91
N ALA A 114 23.12 -13.63 14.79
CA ALA A 114 23.18 -14.97 14.18
C ALA A 114 23.77 -16.03 15.14
N THR A 115 24.77 -15.66 15.97
CA THR A 115 25.34 -16.54 16.98
C THR A 115 24.35 -16.83 18.09
N ARG A 116 23.68 -15.79 18.63
CA ARG A 116 22.65 -15.92 19.68
C ARG A 116 21.48 -16.81 19.28
N GLU A 117 21.05 -16.73 18.03
CA GLU A 117 19.98 -17.59 17.49
C GLU A 117 20.40 -19.07 17.49
N GLY A 118 21.68 -19.35 17.22
CA GLY A 118 22.27 -20.71 17.28
C GLY A 118 22.70 -21.14 18.68
N GLU A 119 22.62 -20.29 19.72
CA GLU A 119 23.01 -20.60 21.08
C GLU A 119 21.91 -21.32 21.87
N GLY A 120 22.35 -22.07 22.88
CA GLY A 120 21.47 -22.79 23.80
C GLY A 120 22.16 -23.94 24.50
N PHE A 121 21.50 -24.53 25.46
CA PHE A 121 21.97 -25.75 26.12
C PHE A 121 21.93 -26.93 25.12
N GLY A 122 23.02 -27.70 25.02
CA GLY A 122 23.23 -28.91 24.24
C GLY A 122 22.09 -29.35 23.27
N PRO A 123 21.05 -30.08 23.75
CA PRO A 123 19.95 -30.53 22.90
C PRO A 123 19.13 -29.41 22.27
N VAL A 124 18.89 -28.30 22.99
CA VAL A 124 18.15 -27.14 22.50
C VAL A 124 18.91 -26.44 21.38
N ARG A 125 20.22 -26.28 21.55
CA ARG A 125 21.11 -25.75 20.50
C ARG A 125 21.07 -26.59 19.24
N GLY A 126 21.16 -27.93 19.40
CA GLY A 126 21.08 -28.83 18.25
C GLY A 126 19.75 -28.77 17.52
N PHE A 127 18.64 -28.63 18.25
CA PHE A 127 17.33 -28.46 17.64
C PHE A 127 17.19 -27.14 16.88
N LYS A 128 17.65 -26.02 17.46
CA LYS A 128 17.69 -24.71 16.78
C LYS A 128 18.55 -24.77 15.50
N ARG A 129 19.73 -25.37 15.56
CA ARG A 129 20.58 -25.56 14.39
C ARG A 129 19.95 -26.44 13.31
N LEU A 130 19.24 -27.49 13.72
CA LEU A 130 18.47 -28.32 12.80
C LEU A 130 17.35 -27.51 12.13
N GLN A 131 16.66 -26.67 12.90
CA GLN A 131 15.62 -25.79 12.39
C GLN A 131 16.20 -24.79 11.37
N ALA A 132 17.29 -24.09 11.72
CA ALA A 132 17.97 -23.16 10.80
C ALA A 132 18.41 -23.87 9.50
N ARG A 133 18.93 -25.10 9.59
CA ARG A 133 19.35 -25.90 8.43
C ARG A 133 18.19 -26.27 7.49
N PHE A 134 17.02 -26.57 8.00
CA PHE A 134 15.88 -27.04 7.18
C PHE A 134 14.96 -25.90 6.72
N PHE A 135 14.82 -24.85 7.53
CA PHE A 135 13.89 -23.73 7.23
C PHE A 135 14.64 -22.45 6.82
N GLY A 136 15.98 -22.42 6.98
CA GLY A 136 16.78 -21.22 6.82
C GLY A 136 16.55 -20.22 7.96
N GLU A 137 17.51 -19.36 8.19
CA GLU A 137 17.39 -18.22 9.10
C GLU A 137 18.08 -17.02 8.48
N GLU A 138 17.30 -15.97 8.19
CA GLU A 138 17.84 -14.75 7.60
C GLU A 138 18.00 -13.66 8.67
N VAL A 139 19.24 -13.21 8.85
CA VAL A 139 19.57 -12.11 9.75
C VAL A 139 19.88 -10.87 8.92
N MET A 140 19.19 -9.76 9.23
CA MET A 140 19.49 -8.48 8.62
C MET A 140 20.42 -7.66 9.52
N PRO A 141 21.51 -7.08 8.97
CA PRO A 141 22.38 -6.22 9.76
C PRO A 141 21.66 -4.92 10.14
N PRO A 142 21.96 -4.36 11.31
CA PRO A 142 21.65 -2.95 11.57
C PRO A 142 22.33 -2.06 10.53
N VAL A 143 21.60 -1.07 10.03
CA VAL A 143 22.04 -0.22 8.94
C VAL A 143 22.09 1.21 9.39
N GLN A 144 23.18 1.90 9.06
CA GLN A 144 23.30 3.33 9.16
C GLN A 144 23.46 3.92 7.77
N ALA A 145 22.83 5.04 7.52
CA ALA A 145 23.00 5.82 6.31
C ALA A 145 23.34 7.25 6.71
N TYR A 146 24.05 7.95 5.85
CA TYR A 146 24.31 9.36 6.09
C TYR A 146 23.00 10.15 5.99
N GLU A 147 22.48 10.60 7.14
CA GLU A 147 21.14 11.16 7.30
C GLU A 147 20.86 12.28 6.29
N ALA A 148 21.77 13.24 6.15
CA ALA A 148 21.59 14.35 5.22
C ALA A 148 21.50 13.90 3.75
N ALA A 149 22.24 12.86 3.34
CA ALA A 149 22.17 12.33 1.98
C ALA A 149 20.86 11.56 1.75
N LEU A 150 20.41 10.83 2.77
CA LEU A 150 19.14 10.09 2.71
C LEU A 150 17.97 11.06 2.64
N ASP A 151 17.93 12.09 3.50
CA ASP A 151 16.89 13.12 3.49
C ASP A 151 16.83 13.88 2.17
N PHE A 152 17.99 14.28 1.65
CA PHE A 152 18.07 14.92 0.32
C PHE A 152 17.51 14.00 -0.78
N LYS A 153 17.86 12.71 -0.75
CA LYS A 153 17.36 11.74 -1.73
C LYS A 153 15.86 11.53 -1.60
N LEU A 154 15.36 11.40 -0.36
CA LEU A 154 13.92 11.27 -0.10
C LEU A 154 13.14 12.51 -0.55
N ALA A 155 13.68 13.71 -0.34
CA ALA A 155 13.07 14.94 -0.82
C ALA A 155 13.02 14.99 -2.35
N SER A 156 14.09 14.51 -3.03
CA SER A 156 14.10 14.37 -4.49
C SER A 156 13.08 13.36 -4.97
N LEU A 157 13.03 12.16 -4.35
CA LEU A 157 12.06 11.12 -4.70
C LEU A 157 10.62 11.60 -4.50
N ALA A 158 10.34 12.27 -3.38
CA ALA A 158 9.03 12.83 -3.12
C ALA A 158 8.62 13.85 -4.19
N LYS A 159 9.55 14.68 -4.66
CA LYS A 159 9.27 15.65 -5.72
C LYS A 159 8.89 14.98 -7.05
N ASP A 160 9.45 13.81 -7.32
CA ASP A 160 9.20 13.06 -8.56
C ASP A 160 7.96 12.15 -8.45
N ILE A 161 7.68 11.63 -7.24
CA ILE A 161 6.60 10.66 -6.97
C ILE A 161 5.29 11.36 -6.55
N ASP A 162 5.39 12.40 -5.68
CA ASP A 162 4.21 13.04 -5.10
C ASP A 162 3.43 13.79 -6.19
N ARG A 163 2.22 13.33 -6.42
CA ARG A 163 1.27 13.97 -7.34
C ARG A 163 -0.12 13.96 -6.70
N ALA A 164 -0.79 15.10 -6.74
CA ALA A 164 -2.18 15.18 -6.33
C ALA A 164 -3.07 14.39 -7.29
N HIS A 165 -4.20 13.90 -6.78
CA HIS A 165 -5.22 13.33 -7.67
C HIS A 165 -5.76 14.38 -8.64
N VAL A 166 -6.27 13.91 -9.76
CA VAL A 166 -6.99 14.73 -10.74
C VAL A 166 -8.41 14.20 -10.81
N GLU A 167 -9.38 15.07 -10.54
CA GLU A 167 -10.79 14.71 -10.55
C GLU A 167 -11.29 14.39 -11.97
N ALA A 168 -12.31 13.53 -12.06
CA ALA A 168 -13.01 13.33 -13.31
C ALA A 168 -13.73 14.61 -13.70
N LYS A 169 -13.80 14.90 -14.99
CA LYS A 169 -14.45 16.09 -15.54
C LYS A 169 -15.20 15.83 -16.84
N LEU A 170 -16.17 16.69 -17.13
CA LEU A 170 -16.81 16.72 -18.43
C LEU A 170 -16.12 17.73 -19.32
N VAL A 171 -15.84 17.33 -20.56
CA VAL A 171 -15.24 18.19 -21.58
C VAL A 171 -16.16 18.29 -22.78
N ARG A 172 -16.30 19.48 -23.30
CA ARG A 172 -17.08 19.70 -24.53
C ARG A 172 -16.26 19.34 -25.76
N ARG A 173 -16.87 18.55 -26.65
CA ARG A 173 -16.36 18.25 -27.99
C ARG A 173 -17.39 18.69 -29.03
N GLY A 174 -17.31 19.95 -29.47
CA GLY A 174 -18.32 20.55 -30.36
C GLY A 174 -19.68 20.69 -29.66
N LEU A 175 -20.68 19.95 -30.10
CA LEU A 175 -22.02 19.85 -29.49
C LEU A 175 -22.19 18.56 -28.66
N GLY A 176 -21.16 17.78 -28.48
CA GLY A 176 -21.14 16.62 -27.60
C GLY A 176 -20.39 16.87 -26.30
N VAL A 177 -20.56 15.96 -25.36
CA VAL A 177 -19.89 15.97 -24.05
C VAL A 177 -19.20 14.64 -23.83
N GLU A 178 -17.95 14.69 -23.40
CA GLU A 178 -17.11 13.53 -23.13
C GLU A 178 -16.67 13.55 -21.67
N VAL A 179 -16.65 12.37 -21.04
CA VAL A 179 -16.10 12.19 -19.67
C VAL A 179 -14.62 11.93 -19.78
N VAL A 180 -13.82 12.76 -19.14
CA VAL A 180 -12.40 12.48 -18.88
C VAL A 180 -12.31 11.85 -17.49
N PRO A 181 -11.85 10.61 -17.37
CA PRO A 181 -11.73 9.96 -16.06
C PRO A 181 -10.70 10.66 -15.19
N GLY A 182 -10.92 10.63 -13.89
CA GLY A 182 -9.95 11.10 -12.92
C GLY A 182 -8.75 10.15 -12.80
N GLN A 183 -7.69 10.64 -12.20
CA GLN A 183 -6.47 9.88 -11.91
C GLN A 183 -6.12 10.02 -10.43
N SER A 184 -5.91 8.90 -9.75
CA SER A 184 -5.45 8.91 -8.36
C SER A 184 -4.05 9.50 -8.24
N GLY A 185 -3.84 10.27 -7.20
CA GLY A 185 -2.55 10.77 -6.80
C GLY A 185 -1.71 9.72 -6.07
N LEU A 186 -0.44 10.03 -5.85
CA LEU A 186 0.50 9.24 -5.07
C LEU A 186 1.25 10.16 -4.12
N LYS A 187 1.59 9.65 -2.94
CA LYS A 187 2.41 10.34 -1.94
C LYS A 187 3.42 9.37 -1.33
N LEU A 188 4.69 9.72 -1.34
CA LEU A 188 5.76 8.92 -0.75
C LEU A 188 5.67 8.93 0.78
N GLU A 189 5.64 7.76 1.39
CA GLU A 189 5.75 7.59 2.84
C GLU A 189 7.23 7.67 3.25
N ARG A 190 7.73 8.88 3.53
CA ARG A 190 9.16 9.16 3.65
C ARG A 190 9.88 8.30 4.69
N GLU A 191 9.31 8.12 5.89
CA GLU A 191 9.92 7.32 6.96
C GLU A 191 10.01 5.83 6.57
N ALA A 192 8.92 5.28 6.05
CA ALA A 192 8.88 3.90 5.60
C ALA A 192 9.78 3.68 4.37
N ALA A 193 9.86 4.66 3.47
CA ALA A 193 10.75 4.64 2.32
C ALA A 193 12.23 4.70 2.75
N ALA A 194 12.58 5.56 3.72
CA ALA A 194 13.93 5.62 4.29
C ALA A 194 14.38 4.25 4.81
N ALA A 195 13.55 3.62 5.65
CA ALA A 195 13.83 2.31 6.21
C ALA A 195 13.91 1.22 5.12
N THR A 196 13.07 1.30 4.10
CA THR A 196 13.07 0.35 2.98
C THR A 196 14.33 0.50 2.13
N ILE A 197 14.71 1.73 1.78
CA ILE A 197 15.92 2.03 1.01
C ILE A 197 17.16 1.56 1.77
N ALA A 198 17.30 1.95 3.05
CA ALA A 198 18.46 1.59 3.85
C ALA A 198 18.63 0.06 3.96
N ARG A 199 17.56 -0.66 4.32
CA ARG A 199 17.57 -2.13 4.42
C ARG A 199 17.89 -2.81 3.10
N SER A 200 17.28 -2.34 2.01
CA SER A 200 17.51 -2.94 0.69
C SER A 200 18.92 -2.71 0.19
N LEU A 201 19.52 -1.54 0.45
CA LEU A 201 20.89 -1.24 0.07
C LEU A 201 21.93 -2.01 0.90
N ALA A 202 21.58 -2.47 2.10
CA ALA A 202 22.42 -3.35 2.91
C ALA A 202 22.36 -4.81 2.46
N ARG A 203 21.38 -5.22 1.67
CA ARG A 203 21.33 -6.58 1.11
C ARG A 203 22.49 -6.80 0.14
N LEU A 204 23.03 -7.99 0.17
CA LEU A 204 24.16 -8.39 -0.66
C LEU A 204 23.73 -9.19 -1.89
N ASP A 205 22.47 -9.65 -1.90
CA ASP A 205 21.80 -10.21 -3.07
C ASP A 205 21.16 -9.06 -3.86
N ARG A 206 21.59 -8.86 -5.09
CA ARG A 206 21.01 -7.88 -6.02
C ARG A 206 19.96 -8.60 -6.87
N GLY A 207 18.69 -8.37 -6.56
CA GLY A 207 17.58 -9.11 -7.15
C GLY A 207 16.56 -8.22 -7.84
N ALA A 208 15.28 -8.51 -7.63
CA ALA A 208 14.15 -7.80 -8.21
C ALA A 208 14.07 -6.34 -7.74
N PRO A 209 13.41 -5.46 -8.53
CA PRO A 209 13.08 -4.11 -8.11
C PRO A 209 12.31 -4.08 -6.79
N VAL A 210 12.57 -3.07 -5.96
CA VAL A 210 11.98 -2.91 -4.63
C VAL A 210 10.92 -1.82 -4.68
N ALA A 211 9.67 -2.15 -4.34
CA ALA A 211 8.61 -1.17 -4.26
C ALA A 211 8.82 -0.22 -3.07
N LEU A 212 8.75 1.08 -3.33
CA LEU A 212 8.71 2.10 -2.28
C LEU A 212 7.31 2.17 -1.68
N PRO A 213 7.18 2.36 -0.37
CA PRO A 213 5.90 2.59 0.26
C PRO A 213 5.33 3.95 -0.17
N VAL A 214 4.15 3.91 -0.79
CA VAL A 214 3.40 5.08 -1.24
C VAL A 214 1.97 4.98 -0.76
N THR A 215 1.39 6.13 -0.39
CA THR A 215 -0.04 6.25 -0.12
C THR A 215 -0.74 6.74 -1.36
N THR A 216 -1.86 6.11 -1.72
CA THR A 216 -2.71 6.56 -2.83
C THR A 216 -3.63 7.67 -2.34
N ASP A 217 -3.70 8.75 -3.10
CA ASP A 217 -4.65 9.85 -2.93
C ASP A 217 -5.80 9.62 -3.93
N PRO A 218 -6.96 9.07 -3.49
CA PRO A 218 -8.04 8.70 -4.38
C PRO A 218 -8.77 9.93 -4.93
N VAL A 219 -9.34 9.81 -6.12
CA VAL A 219 -10.27 10.82 -6.66
C VAL A 219 -11.55 10.86 -5.82
N GLU A 220 -12.07 12.04 -5.56
CA GLU A 220 -13.34 12.25 -4.86
C GLU A 220 -14.54 12.13 -5.81
N VAL A 221 -14.37 12.64 -7.05
CA VAL A 221 -15.37 12.57 -8.12
C VAL A 221 -14.91 11.62 -9.22
N THR A 222 -15.63 10.55 -9.41
CA THR A 222 -15.37 9.54 -10.43
C THR A 222 -16.14 9.82 -11.73
N ALA A 223 -15.79 9.12 -12.80
CA ALA A 223 -16.56 9.17 -14.06
C ALA A 223 -18.03 8.73 -13.89
N ALA A 224 -18.33 7.87 -12.89
CA ALA A 224 -19.69 7.41 -12.61
C ALA A 224 -20.52 8.54 -11.98
N ASP A 225 -19.93 9.36 -11.12
CA ASP A 225 -20.63 10.47 -10.47
C ASP A 225 -21.06 11.55 -11.45
N LEU A 226 -20.35 11.68 -12.57
CA LEU A 226 -20.66 12.60 -13.66
C LEU A 226 -21.73 12.09 -14.63
N ALA A 227 -22.23 10.86 -14.48
CA ALA A 227 -23.18 10.26 -15.43
C ALA A 227 -24.51 11.02 -15.51
N VAL A 228 -24.97 11.63 -14.42
CA VAL A 228 -26.18 12.46 -14.38
C VAL A 228 -25.96 13.76 -15.15
N ALA A 229 -24.90 14.48 -14.81
CA ALA A 229 -24.53 15.74 -15.47
C ALA A 229 -24.29 15.56 -16.98
N ARG A 230 -23.66 14.46 -17.36
CA ARG A 230 -23.47 14.11 -18.78
C ARG A 230 -24.80 13.98 -19.52
N ARG A 231 -25.75 13.20 -18.97
CA ARG A 231 -27.09 13.04 -19.58
C ARG A 231 -27.84 14.35 -19.66
N GLN A 232 -27.75 15.18 -18.62
CA GLN A 232 -28.36 16.52 -18.61
C GLN A 232 -27.75 17.41 -19.70
N ALA A 233 -26.44 17.43 -19.86
CA ALA A 233 -25.74 18.20 -20.89
C ALA A 233 -26.09 17.70 -22.29
N GLU A 234 -26.10 16.37 -22.51
CA GLU A 234 -26.52 15.76 -23.79
C GLU A 234 -27.98 16.16 -24.13
N THR A 235 -28.87 16.15 -23.13
CA THR A 235 -30.27 16.58 -23.32
C THR A 235 -30.34 18.08 -23.64
N ALA A 236 -29.64 18.94 -22.93
CA ALA A 236 -29.62 20.39 -23.16
C ALA A 236 -29.06 20.74 -24.54
N LEU A 237 -28.15 19.93 -25.07
CA LEU A 237 -27.53 20.11 -26.38
C LEU A 237 -28.26 19.39 -27.52
N SER A 238 -29.29 18.59 -27.24
CA SER A 238 -30.01 17.79 -28.25
C SER A 238 -30.86 18.65 -29.20
N ALA A 239 -31.47 19.72 -28.66
CA ALA A 239 -32.38 20.59 -29.42
C ALA A 239 -32.20 22.09 -29.04
N PRO A 240 -32.58 23.03 -29.92
CA PRO A 240 -32.59 24.44 -29.54
C PRO A 240 -33.69 24.73 -28.52
N VAL A 241 -33.40 25.57 -27.52
CA VAL A 241 -34.34 26.01 -26.50
C VAL A 241 -35.18 27.17 -27.03
N ARG A 242 -36.48 27.08 -26.85
CA ARG A 242 -37.45 28.16 -27.20
C ARG A 242 -37.92 28.83 -25.90
N LEU A 243 -37.72 30.12 -25.81
CA LEU A 243 -38.20 30.94 -24.73
C LEU A 243 -39.37 31.78 -25.24
N GLN A 244 -40.39 32.00 -24.40
CA GLN A 244 -41.55 32.85 -24.73
C GLN A 244 -41.93 33.68 -23.49
N TYR A 245 -42.16 34.96 -23.73
CA TYR A 245 -42.66 35.89 -22.71
C TYR A 245 -43.53 36.97 -23.42
N GLU A 246 -44.70 37.20 -22.92
CA GLU A 246 -45.67 38.21 -23.44
C GLU A 246 -45.81 38.22 -24.98
N GLY A 247 -45.95 37.04 -25.59
CA GLY A 247 -46.09 36.90 -27.03
C GLY A 247 -44.77 36.94 -27.82
N THR A 248 -43.69 37.41 -27.24
CA THR A 248 -42.36 37.45 -27.89
C THR A 248 -41.67 36.10 -27.71
N ARG A 249 -41.05 35.62 -28.78
CA ARG A 249 -40.36 34.32 -28.83
C ARG A 249 -38.91 34.51 -29.13
N TRP A 250 -38.02 33.84 -28.37
CA TRP A 250 -36.59 33.75 -28.64
C TRP A 250 -36.21 32.29 -28.85
N LYS A 251 -35.29 32.09 -29.78
CA LYS A 251 -34.70 30.77 -30.04
C LYS A 251 -33.23 30.82 -29.61
N LEU A 252 -32.87 29.97 -28.63
CA LEU A 252 -31.49 29.76 -28.22
C LEU A 252 -30.95 28.54 -28.98
N PRO A 253 -30.07 28.73 -29.97
CA PRO A 253 -29.54 27.61 -30.75
C PRO A 253 -28.59 26.75 -29.92
N ARG A 254 -28.41 25.49 -30.30
CA ARG A 254 -27.61 24.49 -29.57
C ARG A 254 -26.18 24.96 -29.31
N TRP A 255 -25.53 25.60 -30.30
CA TRP A 255 -24.18 26.10 -30.14
C TRP A 255 -24.10 27.20 -29.08
N ARG A 256 -25.10 28.06 -29.00
CA ARG A 256 -25.17 29.10 -27.97
C ARG A 256 -25.43 28.47 -26.57
N MET A 257 -26.32 27.46 -26.49
CA MET A 257 -26.52 26.70 -25.28
C MET A 257 -25.21 26.07 -24.81
N ALA A 258 -24.43 25.49 -25.73
CA ALA A 258 -23.13 24.90 -25.41
C ALA A 258 -22.12 25.93 -24.83
N GLU A 259 -22.18 27.19 -25.26
CA GLU A 259 -21.35 28.28 -24.70
C GLU A 259 -21.78 28.72 -23.30
N LEU A 260 -23.07 28.58 -22.97
CA LEU A 260 -23.64 29.01 -21.69
C LEU A 260 -23.53 27.92 -20.61
N LEU A 261 -23.36 26.65 -21.01
CA LEU A 261 -23.21 25.54 -20.07
C LEU A 261 -21.81 25.54 -19.45
N SER A 262 -21.77 25.58 -18.12
CA SER A 262 -20.61 25.27 -17.29
C SER A 262 -20.64 23.78 -16.99
N LEU A 263 -19.63 23.06 -17.49
CA LEU A 263 -19.52 21.61 -17.29
C LEU A 263 -18.79 21.33 -15.97
N PRO A 264 -19.18 20.26 -15.25
CA PRO A 264 -18.51 19.85 -14.03
C PRO A 264 -17.02 19.64 -14.21
N SER A 265 -16.20 20.24 -13.35
CA SER A 265 -14.75 20.09 -13.21
C SER A 265 -14.32 20.32 -11.78
N ASP A 266 -13.08 19.99 -11.45
CA ASP A 266 -12.45 20.32 -10.16
C ASP A 266 -13.28 19.93 -8.93
N GLY A 267 -13.77 18.68 -8.90
CA GLY A 267 -14.58 18.13 -7.80
C GLY A 267 -16.06 18.49 -7.85
N SER A 268 -16.52 19.29 -8.83
CA SER A 268 -17.95 19.54 -9.02
C SER A 268 -18.62 18.41 -9.79
N THR A 269 -19.88 18.09 -9.42
CA THR A 269 -20.75 17.14 -10.14
C THR A 269 -21.95 17.81 -10.79
N ALA A 270 -22.15 19.10 -10.53
CA ALA A 270 -23.31 19.84 -10.99
C ALA A 270 -23.08 20.47 -12.37
N LEU A 271 -24.08 20.37 -13.23
CA LEU A 271 -24.18 21.11 -14.47
C LEU A 271 -24.83 22.47 -14.17
N ALA A 272 -24.25 23.56 -14.62
CA ALA A 272 -24.77 24.89 -14.41
C ALA A 272 -24.85 25.70 -15.72
N ILE A 273 -25.62 26.79 -15.68
CA ILE A 273 -25.58 27.82 -16.72
C ILE A 273 -25.02 29.08 -16.06
N GLU A 274 -23.74 29.32 -16.24
CA GLU A 274 -22.99 30.36 -15.55
C GLU A 274 -21.77 30.83 -16.35
N GLY A 275 -21.13 31.85 -15.84
CA GLY A 275 -19.93 32.45 -16.43
C GLY A 275 -20.21 33.65 -17.32
N PRO A 276 -19.16 34.33 -17.79
CA PRO A 276 -19.27 35.64 -18.50
C PRO A 276 -20.19 35.59 -19.73
N GLY A 277 -20.23 34.46 -20.43
CA GLY A 277 -21.09 34.26 -21.62
C GLY A 277 -22.56 34.19 -21.21
N ALA A 278 -22.88 33.47 -20.14
CA ALA A 278 -24.22 33.37 -19.60
C ALA A 278 -24.71 34.73 -19.06
N ASP A 279 -23.90 35.38 -18.26
CA ASP A 279 -24.20 36.70 -17.69
C ASP A 279 -24.49 37.76 -18.78
N ALA A 280 -23.63 37.79 -19.80
CA ALA A 280 -23.82 38.72 -20.93
C ALA A 280 -25.10 38.43 -21.73
N TRP A 281 -25.45 37.14 -21.92
CA TRP A 281 -26.65 36.72 -22.62
C TRP A 281 -27.91 37.03 -21.82
N PHE A 282 -27.94 36.67 -20.57
CA PHE A 282 -29.06 36.94 -19.66
C PHE A 282 -29.23 38.43 -19.40
N GLY A 283 -28.13 39.20 -19.31
CA GLY A 283 -28.18 40.65 -19.21
C GLY A 283 -28.81 41.31 -20.42
N LYS A 284 -28.56 40.81 -21.66
CA LYS A 284 -29.27 41.27 -22.85
C LYS A 284 -30.74 40.89 -22.86
N LEU A 285 -31.08 39.70 -22.37
CA LEU A 285 -32.45 39.24 -22.29
C LEU A 285 -33.22 40.08 -21.24
N ARG A 286 -32.61 40.32 -20.06
CA ARG A 286 -33.17 41.17 -19.01
C ARG A 286 -33.55 42.55 -19.51
N LYS A 287 -32.66 43.23 -20.21
CA LYS A 287 -32.93 44.58 -20.79
C LYS A 287 -34.10 44.60 -21.76
N ARG A 288 -34.51 43.44 -22.32
CA ARG A 288 -35.65 43.38 -23.25
C ARG A 288 -36.96 43.02 -22.55
N ILE A 289 -36.91 42.45 -21.33
CA ILE A 289 -38.06 41.93 -20.60
C ILE A 289 -38.42 42.83 -19.42
N GLU A 290 -37.39 43.35 -18.72
CA GLU A 290 -37.61 44.19 -17.54
C GLU A 290 -37.99 45.60 -17.99
N HIS A 291 -39.13 46.03 -17.53
CA HIS A 291 -39.60 47.42 -17.66
C HIS A 291 -39.59 48.08 -16.25
N ALA A 292 -39.13 49.29 -16.18
CA ALA A 292 -39.22 50.05 -14.94
C ALA A 292 -40.68 50.18 -14.51
N PRO A 293 -40.99 50.08 -13.22
CA PRO A 293 -42.34 50.31 -12.72
C PRO A 293 -42.75 51.75 -13.07
N VAL A 294 -43.96 51.87 -13.58
CA VAL A 294 -44.55 53.18 -13.85
C VAL A 294 -45.58 53.48 -12.76
N ASP A 295 -45.35 54.56 -12.04
CA ASP A 295 -46.27 54.97 -10.99
C ASP A 295 -47.67 55.32 -11.58
N ALA A 296 -48.69 54.92 -10.86
CA ALA A 296 -50.05 55.26 -11.25
C ALA A 296 -50.27 56.78 -11.19
N GLY A 297 -50.69 57.36 -12.31
CA GLY A 297 -51.04 58.79 -12.40
C GLY A 297 -52.49 59.02 -12.81
N PHE A 298 -53.08 60.08 -12.34
CA PHE A 298 -54.42 60.50 -12.79
C PHE A 298 -54.31 61.30 -14.08
N ALA A 299 -54.98 60.84 -15.13
CA ALA A 299 -55.17 61.65 -16.34
C ALA A 299 -56.55 62.39 -16.25
N VAL A 300 -56.51 63.71 -16.17
CA VAL A 300 -57.74 64.54 -16.31
C VAL A 300 -57.99 64.66 -17.80
N LYS A 301 -59.14 64.15 -18.27
CA LYS A 301 -59.62 64.42 -19.63
C LYS A 301 -60.21 65.80 -19.60
N PRO A 302 -59.82 66.76 -20.46
CA PRO A 302 -60.54 67.99 -20.68
C PRO A 302 -61.92 67.66 -21.27
N GLY A 303 -62.99 68.24 -20.71
CA GLY A 303 -64.40 68.13 -21.14
C GLY A 303 -64.66 68.79 -22.48
#